data_321ccdd83e89f5bddefb1f6572e52934
#
_entry.id   321ccdd83e89f5bddefb1f6572e52934
#
_cell.length_a   1.000
_cell.length_b   1.000
_cell.length_c   1.000
_cell.angle_alpha   90.00
_cell.angle_beta   90.00
_cell.angle_gamma   90.00
#
_symmetry.space_group_name_H-M   'P 1'
#
loop_
_entity.id
_entity.type
_entity.pdbx_description
1 polymer ?
#
loop_
_entity_poly.entity_id
_entity_poly.type
_entity_poly.pdbx_seq_one_letter_code
_entity_poly.pdbx_strand_id
1 'polypeptide(L)'
;MTDETMEVLTREGRPWRVNRAKFEDMDRALMAVLPAEAPGLTVAEAKAALLPKLDPELFPGGDKAGWWIKAVQLDHEARGTIRRAKGSPVRLYRPA
;
A
#
# COMPACT_ATOMS: atom_id res chain seq x y z
N MET A 1 12.87 5.46 22.12
CA MET A 1 11.85 4.47 21.77
C MET A 1 12.28 3.72 20.52
N THR A 2 12.26 2.41 20.57
CA THR A 2 12.68 1.59 19.44
C THR A 2 11.52 1.45 18.46
N ASP A 3 11.77 1.62 17.18
CA ASP A 3 10.76 1.37 16.15
C ASP A 3 10.42 -0.11 16.11
N GLU A 4 9.15 -0.43 16.11
CA GLU A 4 8.70 -1.79 15.87
C GLU A 4 8.83 -2.13 14.40
N THR A 5 9.24 -3.35 14.14
CA THR A 5 9.27 -3.88 12.78
C THR A 5 8.27 -5.00 12.63
N MET A 6 7.87 -5.27 11.41
CA MET A 6 6.98 -6.37 11.08
C MET A 6 7.45 -7.04 9.79
N GLU A 7 7.03 -8.27 9.59
CA GLU A 7 7.30 -8.97 8.35
C GLU A 7 6.17 -8.75 7.36
N VAL A 8 6.52 -8.47 6.13
CA VAL A 8 5.57 -8.36 5.02
C VAL A 8 5.91 -9.39 3.96
N LEU A 9 4.93 -9.74 3.14
CA LEU A 9 5.13 -10.70 2.06
C LEU A 9 5.42 -9.96 0.76
N THR A 10 6.30 -10.54 -0.04
CA THR A 10 6.55 -10.10 -1.41
C THR A 10 5.70 -10.93 -2.36
N ARG A 11 5.71 -10.61 -3.65
CA ARG A 11 4.99 -11.40 -4.66
C ARG A 11 5.45 -12.85 -4.70
N GLU A 12 6.71 -13.10 -4.36
CA GLU A 12 7.30 -14.44 -4.30
C GLU A 12 7.00 -15.13 -2.98
N GLY A 13 6.29 -14.47 -2.06
CA GLY A 13 5.99 -15.02 -0.75
C GLY A 13 7.14 -14.93 0.25
N ARG A 14 8.20 -14.19 -0.06
CA ARG A 14 9.33 -14.02 0.84
C ARG A 14 9.02 -12.97 1.89
N PRO A 15 9.23 -13.25 3.19
CA PRO A 15 9.07 -12.23 4.21
C PRO A 15 10.25 -11.26 4.22
N TRP A 16 9.98 -10.01 4.54
CA TRP A 16 11.02 -9.00 4.81
C TRP A 16 10.52 -8.07 5.91
N ARG A 17 11.44 -7.41 6.57
CA ARG A 17 11.10 -6.58 7.72
C ARG A 17 10.98 -5.12 7.32
N VAL A 18 9.95 -4.47 7.81
CA VAL A 18 9.70 -3.05 7.59
C VAL A 18 9.28 -2.38 8.90
N ASN A 19 9.36 -1.06 8.95
CA ASN A 19 8.87 -0.28 10.09
C ASN A 19 7.36 -0.46 10.20
N ARG A 20 6.91 -1.01 11.33
CA ARG A 20 5.49 -1.33 11.55
C ARG A 20 4.60 -0.10 11.49
N ALA A 21 4.98 1.00 12.16
CA ALA A 21 4.14 2.18 12.22
C ALA A 21 3.90 2.77 10.82
N LYS A 22 4.95 2.85 10.02
CA LYS A 22 4.84 3.35 8.65
C LYS A 22 4.04 2.42 7.77
N PHE A 23 4.26 1.11 7.89
CA PHE A 23 3.50 0.13 7.12
C PHE A 23 2.02 0.21 7.44
N GLU A 24 1.67 0.21 8.72
CA GLU A 24 0.26 0.24 9.14
C GLU A 24 -0.44 1.52 8.72
N ASP A 25 0.24 2.67 8.79
CA ASP A 25 -0.35 3.93 8.35
C ASP A 25 -0.59 3.93 6.84
N MET A 26 0.39 3.48 6.06
CA MET A 26 0.22 3.36 4.62
C MET A 26 -0.85 2.34 4.26
N ASP A 27 -0.89 1.20 4.94
CA ASP A 27 -1.91 0.18 4.74
C ASP A 27 -3.30 0.76 4.94
N ARG A 28 -3.52 1.44 6.06
CA ARG A 28 -4.80 2.10 6.35
C ARG A 28 -5.18 3.09 5.24
N ALA A 29 -4.23 3.94 4.84
CA ALA A 29 -4.50 4.97 3.84
C ALA A 29 -4.80 4.37 2.46
N LEU A 30 -4.00 3.39 2.04
CA LEU A 30 -4.16 2.75 0.73
C LEU A 30 -5.49 1.99 0.66
N MET A 31 -5.78 1.19 1.67
CA MET A 31 -7.01 0.40 1.68
C MET A 31 -8.26 1.28 1.77
N ALA A 32 -8.13 2.46 2.37
CA ALA A 32 -9.25 3.41 2.46
C ALA A 32 -9.61 4.02 1.10
N VAL A 33 -8.65 4.14 0.17
CA VAL A 33 -8.90 4.79 -1.12
C VAL A 33 -9.18 3.81 -2.26
N LEU A 34 -8.81 2.53 -2.12
CA LEU A 34 -9.04 1.57 -3.20
C LEU A 34 -10.49 1.12 -3.26
N PRO A 35 -11.08 1.11 -4.47
CA PRO A 35 -12.45 0.59 -4.63
C PRO A 35 -12.50 -0.93 -4.53
N ALA A 36 -13.68 -1.46 -4.27
CA ALA A 36 -13.89 -2.90 -4.15
C ALA A 36 -14.00 -3.60 -5.51
N GLU A 37 -14.21 -2.84 -6.58
CA GLU A 37 -14.48 -3.39 -7.91
C GLU A 37 -13.42 -2.97 -8.93
N ALA A 38 -13.17 -3.87 -9.88
CA ALA A 38 -12.31 -3.57 -11.01
C ALA A 38 -12.97 -2.49 -11.90
N PRO A 39 -12.19 -1.67 -12.59
CA PRO A 39 -10.73 -1.78 -12.73
C PRO A 39 -9.94 -1.17 -11.59
N GLY A 40 -10.55 -0.35 -10.73
CA GLY A 40 -9.86 0.28 -9.62
C GLY A 40 -9.08 1.53 -10.00
N LEU A 41 -8.06 1.86 -9.20
CA LEU A 41 -7.24 3.06 -9.39
C LEU A 41 -5.85 2.70 -9.88
N THR A 42 -5.27 3.56 -10.72
CA THR A 42 -3.85 3.46 -11.01
C THR A 42 -3.07 3.76 -9.73
N VAL A 43 -1.80 3.34 -9.69
CA VAL A 43 -0.95 3.64 -8.53
C VAL A 43 -0.83 5.15 -8.32
N ALA A 44 -0.71 5.92 -9.41
CA ALA A 44 -0.64 7.40 -9.31
C ALA A 44 -1.92 8.00 -8.74
N GLU A 45 -3.08 7.50 -9.17
CA GLU A 45 -4.38 7.95 -8.64
C GLU A 45 -4.53 7.60 -7.16
N ALA A 46 -4.16 6.38 -6.80
CA ALA A 46 -4.21 5.94 -5.40
C ALA A 46 -3.29 6.78 -4.53
N LYS A 47 -2.06 7.05 -5.00
CA LYS A 47 -1.11 7.89 -4.28
C LYS A 47 -1.67 9.29 -4.04
N ALA A 48 -2.22 9.92 -5.07
CA ALA A 48 -2.81 11.25 -4.94
C ALA A 48 -3.94 11.27 -3.91
N ALA A 49 -4.77 10.23 -3.90
CA ALA A 49 -5.89 10.14 -2.98
C ALA A 49 -5.45 9.88 -1.53
N LEU A 50 -4.41 9.09 -1.32
CA LEU A 50 -3.99 8.69 0.03
C LEU A 50 -3.06 9.68 0.71
N LEU A 51 -2.30 10.48 -0.04
CA LEU A 51 -1.32 11.40 0.55
C LEU A 51 -1.88 12.26 1.68
N PRO A 52 -3.05 12.92 1.52
CA PRO A 52 -3.59 13.72 2.62
C PRO A 52 -4.08 12.90 3.83
N LYS A 53 -4.15 11.57 3.70
CA LYS A 53 -4.58 10.69 4.78
C LYS A 53 -3.41 10.14 5.59
N LEU A 54 -2.18 10.35 5.13
CA LEU A 54 -0.99 9.86 5.83
C LEU A 54 -0.68 10.72 7.05
N ASP A 55 -0.14 10.06 8.08
CA ASP A 55 0.35 10.76 9.26
C ASP A 55 1.60 11.57 8.89
N PRO A 56 1.57 12.91 9.02
CA PRO A 56 2.72 13.74 8.64
C PRO A 56 3.96 13.52 9.50
N GLU A 57 3.81 12.94 10.68
CA GLU A 57 4.97 12.58 11.50
C GLU A 57 5.69 11.36 10.96
N LEU A 58 4.95 10.44 10.34
CA LEU A 58 5.53 9.24 9.74
C LEU A 58 5.99 9.46 8.31
N PHE A 59 5.29 10.32 7.57
CA PHE A 59 5.58 10.62 6.18
C PHE A 59 5.65 12.13 5.96
N PRO A 60 6.67 12.81 6.49
CA PRO A 60 6.78 14.27 6.33
C PRO A 60 6.83 14.65 4.84
N GLY A 61 5.88 15.48 4.40
CA GLY A 61 5.78 15.88 3.01
C GLY A 61 5.52 14.74 2.03
N GLY A 62 5.05 13.58 2.52
CA GLY A 62 4.85 12.40 1.69
C GLY A 62 6.15 11.66 1.37
N ASP A 63 7.20 11.89 2.16
CA ASP A 63 8.52 11.31 1.92
C ASP A 63 8.46 9.79 1.77
N LYS A 64 9.03 9.28 0.69
CA LYS A 64 9.10 7.85 0.36
C LYS A 64 7.73 7.15 0.26
N ALA A 65 6.65 7.91 0.09
CA ALA A 65 5.31 7.33 0.00
C ALA A 65 5.22 6.29 -1.13
N GLY A 66 5.84 6.54 -2.28
CA GLY A 66 5.83 5.59 -3.39
C GLY A 66 6.43 4.22 -3.02
N TRP A 67 7.52 4.21 -2.29
CA TRP A 67 8.15 2.97 -1.83
C TRP A 67 7.22 2.22 -0.87
N TRP A 68 6.61 2.95 0.06
CA TRP A 68 5.72 2.34 1.05
C TRP A 68 4.42 1.84 0.44
N ILE A 69 3.89 2.56 -0.57
CA ILE A 69 2.73 2.08 -1.33
C ILE A 69 3.06 0.71 -1.95
N LYS A 70 4.22 0.60 -2.58
CA LYS A 70 4.62 -0.64 -3.21
C LYS A 70 4.78 -1.77 -2.20
N ALA A 71 5.38 -1.49 -1.04
CA ALA A 71 5.54 -2.49 0.01
C ALA A 71 4.19 -3.04 0.48
N VAL A 72 3.23 -2.15 0.75
CA VAL A 72 1.88 -2.54 1.16
C VAL A 72 1.16 -3.28 0.05
N GLN A 73 1.26 -2.77 -1.18
CA GLN A 73 0.63 -3.38 -2.36
C GLN A 73 1.09 -4.83 -2.53
N LEU A 74 2.40 -5.06 -2.50
CA LEU A 74 2.94 -6.40 -2.72
C LEU A 74 2.53 -7.38 -1.62
N ASP A 75 2.50 -6.92 -0.37
CA ASP A 75 2.04 -7.73 0.74
C ASP A 75 0.57 -8.15 0.55
N HIS A 76 -0.29 -7.20 0.22
CA HIS A 76 -1.70 -7.49 -0.03
C HIS A 76 -1.92 -8.33 -1.27
N GLU A 77 -1.13 -8.15 -2.33
CA GLU A 77 -1.23 -9.00 -3.52
C GLU A 77 -0.87 -10.44 -3.18
N ALA A 78 0.16 -10.65 -2.37
CA ALA A 78 0.55 -11.98 -1.93
C ALA A 78 -0.54 -12.66 -1.08
N ARG A 79 -1.32 -11.86 -0.35
CA ARG A 79 -2.42 -12.36 0.49
C ARG A 79 -3.76 -12.44 -0.26
N GLY A 80 -3.84 -11.88 -1.46
CA GLY A 80 -5.06 -11.84 -2.26
C GLY A 80 -6.05 -10.74 -1.86
N THR A 81 -5.64 -9.82 -1.00
CA THR A 81 -6.50 -8.74 -0.50
C THR A 81 -6.43 -7.45 -1.34
N ILE A 82 -5.46 -7.36 -2.24
CA ILE A 82 -5.43 -6.40 -3.34
C ILE A 82 -5.22 -7.18 -4.61
N ARG A 83 -5.91 -6.79 -5.68
CA ARG A 83 -5.78 -7.41 -6.99
C ARG A 83 -5.50 -6.36 -8.05
N ARG A 84 -4.82 -6.79 -9.10
CA ARG A 84 -4.58 -5.98 -10.29
C ARG A 84 -5.64 -6.28 -11.34
N ALA A 85 -6.22 -5.24 -11.91
CA ALA A 85 -7.08 -5.40 -13.07
C ALA A 85 -6.23 -5.75 -14.29
N LYS A 86 -6.84 -6.39 -15.27
CA LYS A 86 -6.16 -6.70 -16.54
C LYS A 86 -5.86 -5.43 -17.31
N GLY A 87 -4.74 -5.44 -18.02
CA GLY A 87 -4.38 -4.38 -18.93
C GLY A 87 -3.37 -3.40 -18.35
N SER A 88 -3.12 -2.35 -19.11
CA SER A 88 -2.16 -1.30 -18.79
C SER A 88 -2.86 0.05 -18.91
N PRO A 89 -2.59 1.01 -18.00
CA PRO A 89 -1.68 0.93 -16.86
C PRO A 89 -2.20 0.02 -15.75
N VAL A 90 -1.31 -0.36 -14.83
CA VAL A 90 -1.70 -1.18 -13.68
C VAL A 90 -2.72 -0.44 -12.83
N ARG A 91 -3.84 -1.09 -12.55
CA ARG A 91 -4.89 -0.57 -11.67
C ARG A 91 -5.14 -1.57 -10.56
N LEU A 92 -5.41 -1.03 -9.38
CA LEU A 92 -5.57 -1.82 -8.17
C LEU A 92 -6.97 -1.67 -7.60
N TYR A 93 -7.48 -2.76 -7.04
CA TYR A 93 -8.72 -2.73 -6.28
C TYR A 93 -8.63 -3.75 -5.14
N ARG A 94 -9.42 -3.53 -4.09
CA ARG A 94 -9.49 -4.48 -2.98
C ARG A 94 -10.83 -5.19 -3.02
N PRO A 95 -10.88 -6.44 -3.48
CA PRO A 95 -12.15 -7.16 -3.56
C PRO A 95 -12.79 -7.31 -2.18
N ALA A 96 -14.10 -7.20 -2.16
CA ALA A 96 -14.87 -7.34 -0.93
C ALA A 96 -14.87 -8.78 -0.43
#